data_5304ce8d876a5bff82545de9fc2fe1ce
#
_entry.id   5304ce8d876a5bff82545de9fc2fe1ce
#
_cell.length_a   1.000
_cell.length_b   1.000
_cell.length_c   1.000
_cell.angle_alpha   90.00
_cell.angle_beta   90.00
_cell.angle_gamma   90.00
#
_symmetry.space_group_name_H-M   'P 1'
#
loop_
_entity.id
_entity.type
_entity.pdbx_description
1 polymer ?
#
loop_
_entity_poly.entity_id
_entity_poly.type
_entity_poly.pdbx_seq_one_letter_code
_entity_poly.pdbx_strand_id
1 'polypeptide(L)'
;MFFHVQLVGTFFIKASTYEFMKFNSLSGAENYFYSFEYYGAHSLWNFLFPGTQPPIPRGVTHGDELLYLFSTGVFNFGDDDWEVARIMSNLWANFVIYG
;
A
#
# COMPACT_ATOMS: atom_id res chain seq x y z
N MET A 1 0.32 -20.51 -9.76
CA MET A 1 0.72 -19.85 -8.50
C MET A 1 0.43 -18.35 -8.50
N PHE A 2 0.84 -17.61 -9.50
CA PHE A 2 0.56 -16.15 -9.61
C PHE A 2 -0.95 -15.82 -9.61
N PHE A 3 -1.74 -16.60 -10.35
CA PHE A 3 -3.18 -16.45 -10.43
C PHE A 3 -3.89 -16.62 -9.07
N HIS A 4 -3.46 -17.58 -8.26
CA HIS A 4 -4.05 -17.82 -6.94
C HIS A 4 -3.80 -16.69 -5.95
N VAL A 5 -2.65 -16.06 -6.00
CA VAL A 5 -2.29 -14.95 -5.12
C VAL A 5 -3.06 -13.68 -5.48
N GLN A 6 -3.19 -13.38 -6.77
CA GLN A 6 -4.03 -12.28 -7.21
C GLN A 6 -5.50 -12.53 -6.85
N LEU A 7 -5.97 -13.77 -6.98
CA LEU A 7 -7.33 -14.13 -6.59
C LEU A 7 -7.57 -13.91 -5.10
N VAL A 8 -6.64 -14.36 -4.24
CA VAL A 8 -6.72 -14.17 -2.78
C VAL A 8 -6.68 -12.69 -2.42
N GLY A 9 -5.72 -11.93 -2.94
CA GLY A 9 -5.62 -10.49 -2.70
C GLY A 9 -6.85 -9.72 -3.19
N THR A 10 -7.39 -10.08 -4.35
CA THR A 10 -8.61 -9.47 -4.86
C THR A 10 -9.81 -9.83 -3.99
N PHE A 11 -9.96 -11.08 -3.60
CA PHE A 11 -11.11 -11.53 -2.84
C PHE A 11 -11.12 -10.97 -1.41
N PHE A 12 -9.99 -11.04 -0.70
CA PHE A 12 -9.95 -10.66 0.72
C PHE A 12 -9.74 -9.16 0.94
N ILE A 13 -9.06 -8.45 0.05
CA ILE A 13 -8.71 -7.05 0.25
C ILE A 13 -9.49 -6.14 -0.71
N LYS A 14 -9.31 -6.32 -2.02
CA LYS A 14 -9.88 -5.39 -3.00
C LYS A 14 -11.42 -5.45 -3.05
N ALA A 15 -12.00 -6.64 -3.06
CA ALA A 15 -13.46 -6.80 -3.10
C ALA A 15 -14.12 -6.29 -1.82
N SER A 16 -13.56 -6.63 -0.66
CA SER A 16 -14.09 -6.17 0.64
C SER A 16 -14.02 -4.65 0.78
N THR A 17 -12.91 -4.03 0.35
CA THR A 17 -12.76 -2.58 0.35
C THR A 17 -13.75 -1.92 -0.61
N TYR A 18 -13.94 -2.49 -1.80
CA TYR A 18 -14.90 -1.98 -2.77
C TYR A 18 -16.35 -2.01 -2.24
N GLU A 19 -16.76 -3.13 -1.65
CA GLU A 19 -18.10 -3.24 -1.03
C GLU A 19 -18.27 -2.28 0.13
N PHE A 20 -17.26 -2.12 0.99
CA PHE A 20 -17.27 -1.13 2.06
C PHE A 20 -17.46 0.29 1.52
N MET A 21 -16.70 0.68 0.50
CA MET A 21 -16.83 2.00 -0.14
C MET A 21 -18.23 2.20 -0.72
N LYS A 22 -18.78 1.20 -1.38
CA LYS A 22 -20.14 1.23 -1.95
C LYS A 22 -21.19 1.47 -0.85
N PHE A 23 -21.10 0.74 0.26
CA PHE A 23 -21.97 0.95 1.40
C PHE A 23 -21.84 2.36 1.99
N ASN A 24 -20.61 2.81 2.16
CA ASN A 24 -20.34 4.13 2.72
C ASN A 24 -20.87 5.26 1.82
N SER A 25 -20.77 5.09 0.49
CA SER A 25 -21.31 6.06 -0.48
C SER A 25 -22.84 6.18 -0.41
N LEU A 26 -23.56 5.12 -0.03
CA LEU A 26 -25.01 5.16 0.13
C LEU A 26 -25.44 6.04 1.33
N SER A 27 -24.57 6.28 2.29
CA SER A 27 -24.80 7.18 3.42
C SER A 27 -24.55 8.66 3.08
N GLY A 28 -24.10 8.97 1.87
CA GLY A 28 -23.72 10.31 1.44
C GLY A 28 -22.31 10.74 1.91
N ALA A 29 -21.53 9.83 2.49
CA ALA A 29 -20.15 10.12 2.88
C ALA A 29 -19.23 10.18 1.67
N GLU A 30 -18.30 11.12 1.68
CA GLU A 30 -17.22 11.17 0.71
C GLU A 30 -16.23 10.03 0.96
N ASN A 31 -15.77 9.41 -0.11
CA ASN A 31 -14.85 8.28 -0.04
C ASN A 31 -13.64 8.54 -0.91
N TYR A 32 -12.48 8.29 -0.36
CA TYR A 32 -11.21 8.36 -1.04
C TYR A 32 -10.60 6.97 -1.07
N PHE A 33 -10.21 6.52 -2.24
CA PHE A 33 -9.64 5.19 -2.45
C PHE A 33 -8.38 5.27 -3.28
N TYR A 34 -7.34 4.56 -2.86
CA TYR A 34 -6.13 4.39 -3.65
C TYR A 34 -5.64 2.96 -3.61
N SER A 35 -4.85 2.57 -4.60
CA SER A 35 -4.11 1.32 -4.64
C SER A 35 -2.62 1.65 -4.70
N PHE A 36 -1.86 1.13 -3.74
CA PHE A 36 -0.41 1.28 -3.75
C PHE A 36 0.20 0.17 -4.61
N GLU A 37 0.83 0.55 -5.71
CA GLU A 37 1.39 -0.38 -6.70
C GLU A 37 2.87 -0.13 -6.97
N TYR A 38 3.51 0.74 -6.19
CA TYR A 38 4.93 1.01 -6.33
C TYR A 38 5.77 -0.14 -5.77
N TYR A 39 6.59 -0.71 -6.63
CA TYR A 39 7.57 -1.73 -6.27
C TYR A 39 8.96 -1.09 -6.16
N GLY A 40 9.33 -0.67 -4.95
CA GLY A 40 10.61 -0.05 -4.65
C GLY A 40 11.69 -1.06 -4.22
N ALA A 41 12.79 -0.53 -3.75
CA ALA A 41 13.91 -1.33 -3.23
C ALA A 41 13.59 -1.98 -1.87
N HIS A 42 12.61 -1.46 -1.15
CA HIS A 42 12.24 -1.88 0.19
C HIS A 42 10.84 -2.48 0.20
N SER A 43 10.67 -3.57 0.96
CA SER A 43 9.40 -4.25 1.16
C SER A 43 9.25 -4.63 2.62
N LEU A 44 8.03 -4.57 3.13
CA LEU A 44 7.70 -5.02 4.47
C LEU A 44 8.06 -6.50 4.68
N TRP A 45 7.98 -7.31 3.62
CA TRP A 45 8.45 -8.70 3.67
C TRP A 45 9.93 -8.77 4.06
N ASN A 46 10.79 -8.03 3.39
CA ASN A 46 12.22 -8.04 3.66
C ASN A 46 12.56 -7.51 5.06
N PHE A 47 11.75 -6.59 5.57
CA PHE A 47 11.88 -6.06 6.92
C PHE A 47 11.50 -7.09 7.99
N LEU A 48 10.38 -7.79 7.79
CA LEU A 48 9.89 -8.78 8.77
C LEU A 48 10.63 -10.13 8.67
N PHE A 49 11.09 -10.50 7.49
CA PHE A 49 11.73 -11.78 7.21
C PHE A 49 13.08 -11.60 6.49
N PRO A 50 14.07 -10.99 7.15
CA PRO A 50 15.36 -10.68 6.53
C PRO A 50 16.05 -11.96 6.02
N GLY A 51 16.59 -11.87 4.82
CA GLY A 51 17.31 -12.98 4.18
C GLY A 51 16.43 -14.07 3.58
N THR A 52 15.10 -13.94 3.65
CA THR A 52 14.17 -14.87 3.01
C THR A 52 13.66 -14.31 1.68
N GLN A 53 13.38 -15.20 0.74
CA GLN A 53 12.70 -14.82 -0.49
C GLN A 53 11.19 -14.85 -0.27
N PRO A 54 10.44 -13.84 -0.77
CA PRO A 54 8.99 -13.91 -0.73
C PRO A 54 8.49 -15.12 -1.54
N PRO A 55 7.40 -15.76 -1.11
CA PRO A 55 6.86 -16.94 -1.80
C PRO A 55 6.34 -16.63 -3.21
N ILE A 56 6.25 -15.34 -3.54
CA ILE A 56 5.81 -14.83 -4.83
C ILE A 56 6.92 -13.97 -5.41
N PRO A 57 7.34 -14.22 -6.66
CA PRO A 57 8.34 -13.36 -7.28
C PRO A 57 7.76 -11.98 -7.57
N ARG A 58 8.43 -10.97 -7.05
CA ARG A 58 8.27 -9.55 -7.33
C ARG A 58 6.81 -9.04 -7.34
N GLY A 59 6.44 -8.34 -6.30
CA GLY A 59 5.16 -7.66 -6.18
C GLY A 59 5.14 -6.80 -4.93
N VAL A 60 4.13 -5.96 -4.83
CA VAL A 60 3.87 -5.14 -3.65
C VAL A 60 3.27 -6.02 -2.57
N THR A 61 3.88 -6.03 -1.39
CA THR A 61 3.40 -6.77 -0.23
C THR A 61 2.40 -5.92 0.54
N HIS A 62 1.42 -6.56 1.16
CA HIS A 62 0.50 -5.86 2.07
C HIS A 62 1.26 -5.08 3.14
N GLY A 63 0.98 -3.79 3.24
CA GLY A 63 1.65 -2.89 4.18
C GLY A 63 2.92 -2.23 3.64
N ASP A 64 3.35 -2.47 2.40
CA ASP A 64 4.53 -1.83 1.82
C ASP A 64 4.39 -0.29 1.80
N GLU A 65 3.19 0.23 1.63
CA GLU A 65 2.91 1.67 1.67
C GLU A 65 3.27 2.31 3.01
N LEU A 66 3.23 1.54 4.10
CA LEU A 66 3.57 2.04 5.44
C LEU A 66 5.04 2.40 5.56
N LEU A 67 5.92 1.74 4.82
CA LEU A 67 7.35 2.07 4.79
C LEU A 67 7.57 3.47 4.24
N TYR A 68 6.81 3.87 3.24
CA TYR A 68 6.91 5.18 2.58
C TYR A 68 6.16 6.26 3.36
N LEU A 69 5.04 5.92 3.99
CA LEU A 69 4.24 6.86 4.79
C LEU A 69 4.92 7.18 6.14
N PHE A 70 5.53 6.18 6.77
CA PHE A 70 6.17 6.30 8.09
C PHE A 70 7.69 6.10 8.03
N SER A 71 8.32 6.58 6.97
CA SER A 71 9.77 6.50 6.85
C SER A 71 10.46 7.27 7.98
N THR A 72 11.10 6.55 8.88
CA THR A 72 11.79 7.10 10.04
C THR A 72 13.31 7.21 9.85
N GLY A 73 13.80 7.15 8.60
CA GLY A 73 15.23 7.11 8.31
C GLY A 73 15.90 5.75 8.57
N VAL A 74 15.12 4.72 8.88
CA VAL A 74 15.61 3.34 9.04
C VAL A 74 15.99 2.72 7.69
N PHE A 75 15.33 3.17 6.62
CA PHE A 75 15.55 2.68 5.26
C PHE A 75 16.42 3.64 4.47
N ASN A 76 17.37 3.09 3.75
CA ASN A 76 18.20 3.86 2.83
C ASN A 76 17.46 4.01 1.49
N PHE A 77 16.53 4.95 1.44
CA PHE A 77 15.75 5.26 0.25
C PHE A 77 16.59 5.88 -0.85
N GLY A 78 16.38 5.43 -2.08
CA GLY A 78 16.81 6.12 -3.29
C GLY A 78 15.91 7.31 -3.64
N ASP A 79 16.27 8.04 -4.68
CA ASP A 79 15.52 9.25 -5.09
C ASP A 79 14.07 8.94 -5.43
N ASP A 80 13.82 7.84 -6.14
CA ASP A 80 12.47 7.41 -6.51
C ASP A 80 11.63 7.02 -5.27
N ASP A 81 12.24 6.36 -4.29
CA ASP A 81 11.59 5.99 -3.03
C ASP A 81 11.21 7.24 -2.23
N TRP A 82 12.09 8.24 -2.17
CA TRP A 82 11.80 9.53 -1.53
C TRP A 82 10.67 10.29 -2.20
N GLU A 83 10.61 10.26 -3.53
CA GLU A 83 9.50 10.89 -4.26
C GLU A 83 8.16 10.22 -3.94
N VAL A 84 8.12 8.89 -3.88
CA VAL A 84 6.93 8.13 -3.47
C VAL A 84 6.54 8.46 -2.02
N ALA A 85 7.50 8.49 -1.10
CA ALA A 85 7.26 8.87 0.29
C ALA A 85 6.66 10.27 0.41
N ARG A 86 7.17 11.23 -0.37
CA ARG A 86 6.64 12.59 -0.44
C ARG A 86 5.21 12.64 -0.96
N ILE A 87 4.91 11.90 -2.02
CA ILE A 87 3.56 11.81 -2.59
C ILE A 87 2.59 11.21 -1.56
N MET A 88 2.95 10.10 -0.94
CA MET A 88 2.14 9.43 0.08
C MET A 88 1.86 10.35 1.28
N SER A 89 2.89 11.00 1.80
CA SER A 89 2.75 11.92 2.93
C SER A 89 1.84 13.11 2.61
N ASN A 90 1.98 13.68 1.41
CA ASN A 90 1.12 14.78 0.95
C ASN A 90 -0.34 14.33 0.76
N LEU A 91 -0.56 13.14 0.18
CA LEU A 91 -1.90 12.58 0.00
C LEU A 91 -2.62 12.42 1.34
N TRP A 92 -1.96 11.81 2.31
CA TRP A 92 -2.53 11.59 3.64
C TRP A 92 -2.68 12.87 4.42
N ALA A 93 -1.71 13.79 4.35
CA ALA A 93 -1.82 15.10 5.00
C ALA A 93 -3.01 15.91 4.45
N ASN A 94 -3.19 15.92 3.13
CA ASN A 94 -4.33 16.61 2.50
C ASN A 94 -5.66 15.98 2.94
N PHE A 95 -5.75 14.66 3.00
CA PHE A 95 -6.94 13.97 3.48
C PHE A 95 -7.27 14.34 4.94
N VAL A 96 -6.26 14.39 5.81
CA VAL A 96 -6.45 14.74 7.23
C VAL A 96 -6.88 16.21 7.41
N ILE A 97 -6.38 17.09 6.57
CA ILE A 97 -6.63 18.54 6.69
C ILE A 97 -7.96 18.95 6.04
N TYR A 98 -8.28 18.38 4.91
CA TYR A 98 -9.37 18.86 4.06
C TYR A 98 -10.54 17.86 3.92
N GLY A 99 -10.34 16.63 4.32
CA GLY A 99 -11.34 15.56 4.16
C GLY A 99 -11.35 14.95 2.77
#